data_45c17da36cee2e7b5593481b5d3668d8
#
_entry.id   45c17da36cee2e7b5593481b5d3668d8
#
_cell.length_a   1.000
_cell.length_b   1.000
_cell.length_c   1.000
_cell.angle_alpha   90.00
_cell.angle_beta   90.00
_cell.angle_gamma   90.00
#
_symmetry.space_group_name_H-M   'P 1'
#
loop_
_entity.id
_entity.type
_entity.pdbx_description
1 polymer ?
#
loop_
_entity_poly.entity_id
_entity_poly.type
_entity_poly.pdbx_seq_one_letter_code
_entity_poly.pdbx_strand_id
1 'polypeptide(L)'
;NYIIQNAYDIAFISGTTRQEKLYKHIGFTRFHENVGTKDAEYIPMYLDLNSDNKVLNRLARAKRINFLPGPVDLADDVKEKLTKQLYSHRSNEFVSLTKDTLSKLERILDVKTATILHGSATLANEAIMAQLKGRGLNNGLVLSNGEFGNRLVKETKRHNLNVDNYQVGFGESFDLELLDKKLSEGNYDFVYLVHNETSVGILNDLDSITKIVKSKGIVLAVDAVSSVGAVKYSYRNVDYVACSSGKAFCSVAGLAIVGSNCELVSLEHTPLYLDLHYANKMTSIPFTQPSILMEALNTALDAFKTDDRYEN
;
A
#
# COMPACT_ATOMS: atom_id res chain seq x y z
N ASN A 1 -9.32 24.09 3.37
CA ASN A 1 -8.92 24.95 4.51
C ASN A 1 -7.54 25.60 4.30
N TYR A 2 -6.52 24.87 3.83
CA TYR A 2 -5.17 25.44 3.63
C TYR A 2 -5.18 26.72 2.77
N ILE A 3 -5.88 26.68 1.64
CA ILE A 3 -5.96 27.83 0.69
C ILE A 3 -6.61 29.04 1.37
N ILE A 4 -7.70 28.84 2.12
CA ILE A 4 -8.44 29.92 2.80
C ILE A 4 -7.64 30.42 4.01
N GLN A 5 -6.98 29.54 4.76
CA GLN A 5 -6.15 29.91 5.92
C GLN A 5 -4.90 30.71 5.55
N ASN A 6 -4.39 30.55 4.32
CA ASN A 6 -3.18 31.25 3.85
C ASN A 6 -3.51 32.47 2.98
N ALA A 7 -4.76 32.94 2.98
CA ALA A 7 -5.21 34.17 2.30
C ALA A 7 -4.85 34.23 0.80
N TYR A 8 -4.96 33.12 0.08
CA TYR A 8 -4.85 33.13 -1.38
C TYR A 8 -6.11 33.74 -2.00
N ASP A 9 -5.94 34.47 -3.09
CA ASP A 9 -7.02 35.12 -3.82
C ASP A 9 -7.66 34.20 -4.86
N ILE A 10 -6.87 33.36 -5.49
CA ILE A 10 -7.28 32.51 -6.61
C ILE A 10 -6.69 31.10 -6.46
N ALA A 11 -7.48 30.10 -6.78
CA ALA A 11 -7.02 28.72 -6.91
C ALA A 11 -7.18 28.25 -8.36
N PHE A 12 -6.13 27.59 -8.90
CA PHE A 12 -6.15 26.98 -10.23
C PHE A 12 -6.17 25.46 -10.12
N ILE A 13 -6.90 24.81 -11.03
CA ILE A 13 -6.92 23.35 -11.18
C ILE A 13 -6.87 22.95 -12.66
N SER A 14 -6.35 21.76 -12.93
CA SER A 14 -6.57 21.02 -14.16
C SER A 14 -7.67 20.00 -13.89
N GLY A 15 -8.92 20.38 -14.16
CA GLY A 15 -10.08 19.53 -13.95
C GLY A 15 -10.21 18.48 -15.03
N THR A 16 -10.65 17.25 -14.69
CA THR A 16 -10.97 16.24 -15.71
C THR A 16 -12.30 16.60 -16.40
N THR A 17 -12.41 16.30 -17.71
CA THR A 17 -13.64 16.56 -18.48
C THR A 17 -14.85 15.84 -17.90
N ARG A 18 -14.67 14.68 -17.28
CA ARG A 18 -15.73 13.89 -16.63
C ARG A 18 -16.34 14.59 -15.42
N GLN A 19 -15.59 15.46 -14.74
CA GLN A 19 -16.01 16.10 -13.49
C GLN A 19 -16.28 17.61 -13.64
N GLU A 20 -16.34 18.10 -14.85
CA GLU A 20 -16.57 19.54 -15.11
C GLU A 20 -17.81 20.11 -14.40
N LYS A 21 -18.90 19.35 -14.36
CA LYS A 21 -20.13 19.74 -13.65
C LYS A 21 -19.90 19.91 -12.15
N LEU A 22 -19.12 19.05 -11.54
CA LEU A 22 -18.74 19.14 -10.12
C LEU A 22 -17.91 20.38 -9.85
N TYR A 23 -16.90 20.63 -10.68
CA TYR A 23 -16.05 21.81 -10.51
C TYR A 23 -16.83 23.12 -10.68
N LYS A 24 -17.73 23.20 -11.66
CA LYS A 24 -18.64 24.36 -11.83
C LYS A 24 -19.56 24.53 -10.64
N HIS A 25 -20.09 23.44 -10.07
CA HIS A 25 -20.94 23.49 -8.86
C HIS A 25 -20.18 24.02 -7.63
N ILE A 26 -18.89 23.72 -7.50
CA ILE A 26 -17.99 24.26 -6.45
C ILE A 26 -17.69 25.74 -6.71
N GLY A 27 -17.85 26.24 -7.94
CA GLY A 27 -17.64 27.63 -8.33
C GLY A 27 -16.40 27.84 -9.20
N PHE A 28 -15.76 26.77 -9.66
CA PHE A 28 -14.66 26.90 -10.62
C PHE A 28 -15.18 27.37 -11.98
N THR A 29 -14.46 28.31 -12.56
CA THR A 29 -14.73 28.89 -13.87
C THR A 29 -13.66 28.45 -14.85
N ARG A 30 -14.07 27.97 -16.01
CA ARG A 30 -13.18 27.66 -17.12
C ARG A 30 -12.58 28.93 -17.69
N PHE A 31 -11.29 28.94 -17.98
CA PHE A 31 -10.60 30.10 -18.55
C PHE A 31 -9.81 29.79 -19.85
N HIS A 32 -9.75 28.51 -20.25
CA HIS A 32 -9.08 28.12 -21.50
C HIS A 32 -9.78 26.89 -22.11
N GLU A 33 -9.47 26.60 -23.39
CA GLU A 33 -9.88 25.36 -24.03
C GLU A 33 -9.25 24.12 -23.36
N ASN A 34 -9.77 22.93 -23.68
CA ASN A 34 -9.20 21.70 -23.13
C ASN A 34 -7.74 21.56 -23.54
N VAL A 35 -6.91 21.07 -22.64
CA VAL A 35 -5.48 20.79 -22.83
C VAL A 35 -5.20 19.32 -22.61
N GLY A 36 -4.17 18.80 -23.29
CA GLY A 36 -3.78 17.39 -23.19
C GLY A 36 -3.92 16.63 -24.49
N THR A 37 -3.99 15.31 -24.39
CA THR A 37 -4.13 14.39 -25.51
C THR A 37 -5.54 13.77 -25.54
N LYS A 38 -5.89 13.07 -26.62
CA LYS A 38 -7.20 12.39 -26.74
C LYS A 38 -7.49 11.40 -25.59
N ASP A 39 -6.44 10.87 -24.98
CA ASP A 39 -6.54 9.88 -23.91
C ASP A 39 -6.49 10.51 -22.50
N ALA A 40 -6.07 11.79 -22.40
CA ALA A 40 -5.95 12.51 -21.15
C ALA A 40 -6.21 14.01 -21.36
N GLU A 41 -7.49 14.37 -21.43
CA GLU A 41 -7.97 15.73 -21.63
C GLU A 41 -8.32 16.39 -20.29
N TYR A 42 -7.84 17.60 -20.08
CA TYR A 42 -8.05 18.41 -18.88
C TYR A 42 -8.64 19.77 -19.21
N ILE A 43 -9.42 20.33 -18.30
CA ILE A 43 -10.03 21.64 -18.40
C ILE A 43 -9.27 22.58 -17.45
N PRO A 44 -8.60 23.62 -17.94
CA PRO A 44 -8.03 24.66 -17.10
C PRO A 44 -9.14 25.49 -16.46
N MET A 45 -9.17 25.50 -15.13
CA MET A 45 -10.21 26.19 -14.35
C MET A 45 -9.60 26.97 -13.21
N TYR A 46 -10.23 28.09 -12.84
CA TYR A 46 -9.87 28.86 -11.66
C TYR A 46 -11.07 29.06 -10.75
N LEU A 47 -10.81 29.34 -9.51
CA LEU A 47 -11.77 29.68 -8.47
C LEU A 47 -11.32 30.98 -7.82
N ASP A 48 -12.19 32.00 -7.88
CA ASP A 48 -12.02 33.23 -7.12
C ASP A 48 -12.45 32.99 -5.67
N LEU A 49 -11.49 33.05 -4.77
CA LEU A 49 -11.68 32.79 -3.35
C LEU A 49 -12.26 33.98 -2.59
N ASN A 50 -12.22 35.18 -3.19
CA ASN A 50 -12.82 36.40 -2.65
C ASN A 50 -14.31 36.53 -3.03
N SER A 51 -14.82 35.68 -3.94
CA SER A 51 -16.22 35.66 -4.28
C SER A 51 -17.11 35.15 -3.14
N ASP A 52 -18.30 35.71 -2.96
CA ASP A 52 -19.27 35.25 -1.96
C ASP A 52 -19.92 33.92 -2.43
N ASN A 53 -19.12 32.88 -2.46
CA ASN A 53 -19.54 31.56 -2.88
C ASN A 53 -20.06 30.75 -1.68
N LYS A 54 -21.39 30.57 -1.62
CA LYS A 54 -22.05 29.81 -0.52
C LYS A 54 -21.54 28.37 -0.37
N VAL A 55 -21.15 27.72 -1.46
CA VAL A 55 -20.60 26.34 -1.43
C VAL A 55 -19.21 26.37 -0.80
N LEU A 56 -18.34 27.31 -1.20
CA LEU A 56 -17.02 27.49 -0.59
C LEU A 56 -17.12 27.80 0.90
N ASN A 57 -17.99 28.75 1.27
CA ASN A 57 -18.19 29.12 2.67
C ASN A 57 -18.69 27.94 3.53
N ARG A 58 -19.56 27.11 2.97
CA ARG A 58 -20.02 25.86 3.62
C ARG A 58 -18.89 24.84 3.74
N LEU A 59 -18.11 24.60 2.68
CA LEU A 59 -16.99 23.67 2.67
C LEU A 59 -15.84 24.14 3.59
N ALA A 60 -15.59 25.44 3.66
CA ALA A 60 -14.57 26.00 4.56
C ALA A 60 -14.91 25.82 6.04
N ARG A 61 -16.21 25.82 6.39
CA ARG A 61 -16.69 25.62 7.76
C ARG A 61 -16.90 24.15 8.12
N ALA A 62 -17.04 23.27 7.12
CA ALA A 62 -17.24 21.85 7.35
C ALA A 62 -15.99 21.19 7.90
N LYS A 63 -16.13 20.44 9.00
CA LYS A 63 -15.07 19.53 9.46
C LYS A 63 -14.90 18.47 8.37
N ARG A 64 -13.73 18.46 7.73
CA ARG A 64 -13.41 17.46 6.70
C ARG A 64 -13.06 16.16 7.38
N ILE A 65 -13.69 15.10 6.95
CA ILE A 65 -13.33 13.74 7.32
C ILE A 65 -12.73 13.10 6.07
N ASN A 66 -11.53 12.58 6.20
CA ASN A 66 -10.83 11.91 5.10
C ASN A 66 -11.21 10.43 5.08
N PHE A 67 -11.94 10.00 4.04
CA PHE A 67 -12.31 8.60 3.82
C PHE A 67 -11.43 7.90 2.76
N LEU A 68 -10.32 8.54 2.34
CA LEU A 68 -9.40 7.92 1.40
C LEU A 68 -8.64 6.76 2.08
N PRO A 69 -8.40 5.66 1.38
CA PRO A 69 -7.57 4.57 1.90
C PRO A 69 -6.09 4.96 2.04
N GLY A 70 -5.70 6.07 1.43
CA GLY A 70 -4.39 6.72 1.51
C GLY A 70 -4.21 7.80 0.44
N PRO A 71 -3.54 8.93 0.76
CA PRO A 71 -2.99 9.25 2.08
C PRO A 71 -4.09 9.49 3.12
N VAL A 72 -3.81 9.09 4.35
CA VAL A 72 -4.72 9.22 5.51
C VAL A 72 -4.33 10.42 6.38
N ASP A 73 -5.25 10.84 7.26
CA ASP A 73 -4.94 11.84 8.26
C ASP A 73 -3.99 11.25 9.32
N LEU A 74 -2.97 12.02 9.67
CA LEU A 74 -2.00 11.63 10.68
C LEU A 74 -2.46 12.10 12.06
N ALA A 75 -2.22 11.29 13.09
CA ALA A 75 -2.36 11.70 14.48
C ALA A 75 -1.33 12.79 14.84
N ASP A 76 -1.62 13.61 15.85
CA ASP A 76 -0.78 14.78 16.15
C ASP A 76 0.60 14.39 16.67
N ASP A 77 0.72 13.31 17.43
CA ASP A 77 1.98 12.72 17.87
C ASP A 77 2.85 12.21 16.69
N VAL A 78 2.23 11.68 15.64
CA VAL A 78 2.91 11.29 14.40
C VAL A 78 3.39 12.53 13.63
N LYS A 79 2.55 13.58 13.51
CA LYS A 79 2.91 14.85 12.88
C LYS A 79 4.10 15.52 13.58
N GLU A 80 4.14 15.48 14.91
CA GLU A 80 5.24 16.03 15.68
C GLU A 80 6.60 15.43 15.30
N LYS A 81 6.63 14.13 14.95
CA LYS A 81 7.87 13.47 14.51
C LYS A 81 8.44 14.06 13.21
N LEU A 82 7.59 14.62 12.36
CA LEU A 82 8.01 15.19 11.07
C LEU A 82 8.77 16.52 11.21
N THR A 83 8.72 17.14 12.37
CA THR A 83 9.42 18.42 12.66
C THR A 83 10.71 18.22 13.43
N LYS A 84 11.06 16.99 13.79
CA LYS A 84 12.29 16.68 14.52
C LYS A 84 13.55 16.89 13.68
N GLN A 85 14.65 17.19 14.34
CA GLN A 85 15.97 17.22 13.74
C GLN A 85 16.33 15.81 13.20
N LEU A 86 16.79 15.77 11.95
CA LEU A 86 17.31 14.56 11.34
C LEU A 86 18.60 14.10 12.05
N TYR A 87 18.75 12.80 12.19
CA TYR A 87 19.96 12.17 12.68
C TYR A 87 20.39 10.99 11.81
N SER A 88 21.61 10.55 11.99
CA SER A 88 22.24 9.55 11.12
C SER A 88 21.53 8.19 11.23
N HIS A 89 21.26 7.58 10.08
CA HIS A 89 20.80 6.19 9.99
C HIS A 89 21.84 5.17 10.49
N ARG A 90 23.08 5.60 10.77
CA ARG A 90 24.16 4.79 11.37
C ARG A 90 24.29 4.98 12.87
N SER A 91 23.51 5.89 13.47
CA SER A 91 23.54 6.08 14.92
C SER A 91 22.92 4.90 15.66
N ASN A 92 23.37 4.67 16.90
CA ASN A 92 22.80 3.63 17.75
C ASN A 92 21.30 3.87 18.03
N GLU A 93 20.88 5.13 18.09
CA GLU A 93 19.47 5.52 18.26
C GLU A 93 18.62 5.05 17.10
N PHE A 94 19.09 5.29 15.86
CA PHE A 94 18.37 4.85 14.66
C PHE A 94 18.30 3.32 14.55
N VAL A 95 19.40 2.63 14.86
CA VAL A 95 19.42 1.16 14.86
C VAL A 95 18.45 0.60 15.91
N SER A 96 18.41 1.19 17.11
CA SER A 96 17.48 0.79 18.16
C SER A 96 16.03 1.06 17.78
N LEU A 97 15.73 2.23 17.23
CA LEU A 97 14.42 2.61 16.71
C LEU A 97 13.94 1.64 15.63
N THR A 98 14.82 1.29 14.68
CA THR A 98 14.48 0.36 13.59
C THR A 98 14.17 -1.04 14.14
N LYS A 99 14.96 -1.55 15.09
CA LYS A 99 14.70 -2.85 15.73
C LYS A 99 13.35 -2.87 16.46
N ASP A 100 13.03 -1.82 17.20
CA ASP A 100 11.73 -1.70 17.88
C ASP A 100 10.58 -1.66 16.86
N THR A 101 10.75 -0.90 15.79
CA THR A 101 9.75 -0.81 14.69
C THR A 101 9.52 -2.17 14.03
N LEU A 102 10.58 -2.91 13.72
CA LEU A 102 10.50 -4.26 13.16
C LEU A 102 9.77 -5.21 14.09
N SER A 103 10.10 -5.20 15.39
CA SER A 103 9.43 -6.03 16.40
C SER A 103 7.93 -5.73 16.52
N LYS A 104 7.54 -4.44 16.45
CA LYS A 104 6.12 -4.04 16.42
C LYS A 104 5.42 -4.56 15.17
N LEU A 105 6.06 -4.46 13.99
CA LEU A 105 5.51 -4.96 12.73
C LEU A 105 5.36 -6.48 12.74
N GLU A 106 6.34 -7.23 13.21
CA GLU A 106 6.30 -8.69 13.34
C GLU A 106 5.13 -9.14 14.20
N ARG A 107 4.90 -8.45 15.32
CA ARG A 107 3.76 -8.71 16.20
C ARG A 107 2.41 -8.37 15.56
N ILE A 108 2.29 -7.20 14.89
CA ILE A 108 1.04 -6.74 14.27
C ILE A 108 0.65 -7.62 13.09
N LEU A 109 1.61 -8.02 12.28
CA LEU A 109 1.40 -8.90 11.13
C LEU A 109 1.28 -10.37 11.55
N ASP A 110 1.76 -10.73 12.74
CA ASP A 110 1.93 -12.11 13.19
C ASP A 110 2.79 -12.92 12.20
N VAL A 111 3.99 -12.41 11.93
CA VAL A 111 4.97 -12.99 11.02
C VAL A 111 6.31 -13.21 11.71
N LYS A 112 7.15 -14.10 11.17
CA LYS A 112 8.48 -14.40 11.72
C LYS A 112 9.48 -13.28 11.53
N THR A 113 9.37 -12.55 10.42
CA THR A 113 10.34 -11.52 10.04
C THR A 113 9.62 -10.39 9.31
N ALA A 114 9.91 -9.16 9.68
CA ALA A 114 9.53 -7.97 8.92
C ALA A 114 10.76 -7.31 8.30
N THR A 115 10.62 -6.80 7.10
CA THR A 115 11.65 -6.04 6.38
C THR A 115 11.07 -4.72 5.90
N ILE A 116 11.78 -3.62 6.13
CA ILE A 116 11.39 -2.27 5.70
C ILE A 116 12.30 -1.84 4.55
N LEU A 117 11.69 -1.38 3.47
CA LEU A 117 12.35 -0.81 2.29
C LEU A 117 11.87 0.63 2.08
N HIS A 118 12.72 1.48 1.48
CA HIS A 118 12.35 2.84 1.15
C HIS A 118 11.63 2.90 -0.19
N GLY A 119 10.34 3.18 -0.17
CA GLY A 119 9.51 3.29 -1.35
C GLY A 119 8.02 3.17 -1.07
N SER A 120 7.22 3.16 -2.12
CA SER A 120 5.79 2.88 -2.03
C SER A 120 5.53 1.38 -1.82
N ALA A 121 4.29 1.02 -1.47
CA ALA A 121 3.86 -0.38 -1.35
C ALA A 121 4.20 -1.24 -2.59
N THR A 122 4.24 -0.65 -3.77
CA THR A 122 4.67 -1.34 -5.01
C THR A 122 6.06 -1.96 -4.86
N LEU A 123 6.98 -1.28 -4.15
CA LEU A 123 8.31 -1.84 -3.89
C LEU A 123 8.26 -3.11 -3.04
N ALA A 124 7.31 -3.22 -2.11
CA ALA A 124 7.11 -4.46 -1.34
C ALA A 124 6.68 -5.61 -2.25
N ASN A 125 5.72 -5.38 -3.15
CA ASN A 125 5.30 -6.38 -4.14
C ASN A 125 6.46 -6.78 -5.08
N GLU A 126 7.19 -5.80 -5.61
CA GLU A 126 8.37 -6.02 -6.47
C GLU A 126 9.45 -6.85 -5.75
N ALA A 127 9.73 -6.58 -4.47
CA ALA A 127 10.70 -7.33 -3.69
C ALA A 127 10.24 -8.78 -3.42
N ILE A 128 8.93 -9.00 -3.19
CA ILE A 128 8.36 -10.35 -3.08
C ILE A 128 8.52 -11.10 -4.40
N MET A 129 8.20 -10.48 -5.53
CA MET A 129 8.34 -11.10 -6.85
C MET A 129 9.80 -11.45 -7.15
N ALA A 130 10.73 -10.57 -6.80
CA ALA A 130 12.17 -10.83 -6.91
C ALA A 130 12.58 -12.03 -6.04
N GLN A 131 12.06 -12.12 -4.82
CA GLN A 131 12.34 -13.23 -3.91
C GLN A 131 11.75 -14.56 -4.44
N LEU A 132 10.52 -14.56 -4.97
CA LEU A 132 9.92 -15.73 -5.61
C LEU A 132 10.79 -16.21 -6.77
N LYS A 133 11.17 -15.29 -7.66
CA LYS A 133 12.05 -15.58 -8.81
C LYS A 133 13.40 -16.13 -8.39
N GLY A 134 14.04 -15.50 -7.41
CA GLY A 134 15.36 -15.91 -6.90
C GLY A 134 15.37 -17.28 -6.22
N ARG A 135 14.22 -17.70 -5.68
CA ARG A 135 14.01 -19.05 -5.14
C ARG A 135 13.70 -20.11 -6.21
N GLY A 136 13.63 -19.73 -7.48
CA GLY A 136 13.26 -20.63 -8.57
C GLY A 136 11.76 -20.92 -8.66
N LEU A 137 10.91 -20.17 -7.92
CA LEU A 137 9.47 -20.29 -7.96
C LEU A 137 8.96 -19.47 -9.15
N ASN A 138 8.87 -20.09 -10.31
CA ASN A 138 8.66 -19.38 -11.57
C ASN A 138 7.21 -19.41 -12.07
N ASN A 139 6.41 -20.41 -11.65
CA ASN A 139 5.06 -20.61 -12.13
C ASN A 139 4.06 -20.19 -11.08
N GLY A 140 3.22 -19.22 -11.35
CA GLY A 140 2.28 -18.69 -10.39
C GLY A 140 0.84 -18.63 -10.87
N LEU A 141 -0.09 -18.58 -9.91
CA LEU A 141 -1.47 -18.22 -10.15
C LEU A 141 -1.75 -16.89 -9.45
N VAL A 142 -2.11 -15.85 -10.21
CA VAL A 142 -2.54 -14.57 -9.65
C VAL A 142 -4.06 -14.53 -9.63
N LEU A 143 -4.64 -14.22 -8.47
CA LEU A 143 -6.08 -14.04 -8.33
C LEU A 143 -6.42 -12.55 -8.48
N SER A 144 -7.31 -12.20 -9.42
CA SER A 144 -7.66 -10.80 -9.69
C SER A 144 -9.16 -10.58 -9.80
N ASN A 145 -9.68 -9.60 -9.02
CA ASN A 145 -11.07 -9.17 -9.03
C ASN A 145 -11.21 -7.63 -8.98
N GLY A 146 -10.13 -6.92 -9.36
CA GLY A 146 -10.09 -5.47 -9.44
C GLY A 146 -8.76 -4.96 -10.00
N GLU A 147 -8.55 -3.63 -9.90
CA GLU A 147 -7.38 -2.96 -10.47
C GLU A 147 -6.06 -3.40 -9.86
N PHE A 148 -6.01 -3.60 -8.53
CA PHE A 148 -4.76 -3.98 -7.87
C PHE A 148 -4.39 -5.44 -8.18
N GLY A 149 -5.38 -6.35 -8.25
CA GLY A 149 -5.17 -7.72 -8.73
C GLY A 149 -4.64 -7.74 -10.18
N ASN A 150 -5.26 -6.97 -11.08
CA ASN A 150 -4.80 -6.84 -12.47
C ASN A 150 -3.39 -6.22 -12.57
N ARG A 151 -3.03 -5.33 -11.63
CA ARG A 151 -1.71 -4.75 -11.56
C ARG A 151 -0.67 -5.79 -11.12
N LEU A 152 -0.97 -6.65 -10.14
CA LEU A 152 -0.10 -7.75 -9.75
C LEU A 152 0.24 -8.67 -10.94
N VAL A 153 -0.74 -8.98 -11.80
CA VAL A 153 -0.50 -9.74 -13.05
C VAL A 153 0.52 -9.05 -13.96
N LYS A 154 0.44 -7.72 -14.08
CA LYS A 154 1.39 -6.95 -14.93
C LYS A 154 2.78 -6.91 -14.30
N GLU A 155 2.86 -6.74 -12.98
CA GLU A 155 4.10 -6.66 -12.22
C GLU A 155 4.82 -8.02 -12.23
N THR A 156 4.13 -9.14 -11.99
CA THR A 156 4.72 -10.49 -12.04
C THR A 156 5.33 -10.81 -13.41
N LYS A 157 4.65 -10.41 -14.50
CA LYS A 157 5.19 -10.59 -15.87
C LYS A 157 6.47 -9.79 -16.11
N ARG A 158 6.62 -8.60 -15.50
CA ARG A 158 7.85 -7.79 -15.61
C ARG A 158 9.04 -8.43 -14.90
N HIS A 159 8.77 -9.22 -13.86
CA HIS A 159 9.79 -10.05 -13.20
C HIS A 159 10.10 -11.36 -13.96
N ASN A 160 9.58 -11.54 -15.18
CA ASN A 160 9.71 -12.77 -15.95
C ASN A 160 9.24 -14.01 -15.17
N LEU A 161 8.19 -13.86 -14.39
CA LEU A 161 7.46 -14.95 -13.79
C LEU A 161 6.38 -15.42 -14.75
N ASN A 162 6.24 -16.73 -14.90
CA ASN A 162 5.20 -17.35 -15.70
C ASN A 162 3.93 -17.45 -14.87
N VAL A 163 2.93 -16.62 -15.15
CA VAL A 163 1.72 -16.55 -14.34
C VAL A 163 0.47 -16.72 -15.16
N ASP A 164 -0.42 -17.57 -14.66
CA ASP A 164 -1.81 -17.60 -15.04
C ASP A 164 -2.60 -16.59 -14.23
N ASN A 165 -3.69 -16.07 -14.79
CA ASN A 165 -4.59 -15.16 -14.10
C ASN A 165 -5.94 -15.87 -13.87
N TYR A 166 -6.28 -16.13 -12.62
CA TYR A 166 -7.64 -16.47 -12.25
C TYR A 166 -8.41 -15.17 -12.01
N GLN A 167 -8.98 -14.66 -13.09
CA GLN A 167 -9.75 -13.42 -13.09
C GLN A 167 -11.24 -13.72 -12.95
N VAL A 168 -11.90 -12.99 -12.04
CA VAL A 168 -13.36 -12.89 -11.96
C VAL A 168 -13.79 -11.45 -12.26
N GLY A 169 -15.08 -11.18 -12.30
CA GLY A 169 -15.60 -9.83 -12.50
C GLY A 169 -15.15 -8.87 -11.39
N PHE A 170 -15.10 -7.56 -11.69
CA PHE A 170 -14.72 -6.54 -10.73
C PHE A 170 -15.66 -6.57 -9.51
N GLY A 171 -15.10 -6.82 -8.32
CA GLY A 171 -15.85 -6.92 -7.07
C GLY A 171 -16.56 -8.26 -6.86
N GLU A 172 -16.35 -9.25 -7.72
CA GLU A 172 -16.85 -10.61 -7.52
C GLU A 172 -15.90 -11.40 -6.60
N SER A 173 -16.49 -12.31 -5.81
CA SER A 173 -15.74 -13.26 -4.99
C SER A 173 -15.19 -14.39 -5.84
N PHE A 174 -14.06 -14.95 -5.43
CA PHE A 174 -13.49 -16.13 -6.07
C PHE A 174 -14.29 -17.39 -5.73
N ASP A 175 -14.57 -18.20 -6.75
CA ASP A 175 -15.11 -19.56 -6.55
C ASP A 175 -13.98 -20.45 -6.00
N LEU A 176 -14.16 -20.90 -4.76
CA LEU A 176 -13.15 -21.67 -4.03
C LEU A 176 -13.03 -23.12 -4.56
N GLU A 177 -14.10 -23.71 -5.07
CA GLU A 177 -14.06 -25.06 -5.67
C GLU A 177 -13.28 -25.01 -7.00
N LEU A 178 -13.53 -23.98 -7.80
CA LEU A 178 -12.77 -23.74 -9.03
C LEU A 178 -11.29 -23.43 -8.73
N LEU A 179 -10.99 -22.66 -7.67
CA LEU A 179 -9.63 -22.42 -7.23
C LEU A 179 -8.92 -23.71 -6.85
N ASP A 180 -9.56 -24.55 -6.02
CA ASP A 180 -9.01 -25.84 -5.60
C ASP A 180 -8.72 -26.76 -6.80
N LYS A 181 -9.67 -26.83 -7.74
CA LYS A 181 -9.52 -27.58 -8.99
C LYS A 181 -8.33 -27.06 -9.81
N LYS A 182 -8.24 -25.74 -10.05
CA LYS A 182 -7.13 -25.13 -10.79
C LYS A 182 -5.77 -25.45 -10.17
N LEU A 183 -5.66 -25.35 -8.84
CA LEU A 183 -4.43 -25.66 -8.13
C LEU A 183 -4.09 -27.15 -8.10
N SER A 184 -5.08 -28.03 -8.24
CA SER A 184 -4.88 -29.48 -8.34
C SER A 184 -4.44 -29.92 -9.74
N GLU A 185 -4.94 -29.27 -10.78
CA GLU A 185 -4.67 -29.60 -12.18
C GLU A 185 -3.44 -28.86 -12.74
N GLY A 186 -3.11 -27.69 -12.18
CA GLY A 186 -1.99 -26.88 -12.57
C GLY A 186 -0.69 -27.21 -11.83
N ASN A 187 0.42 -26.71 -12.36
CA ASN A 187 1.74 -26.85 -11.73
C ASN A 187 2.20 -25.44 -11.26
N TYR A 188 1.69 -25.02 -10.11
CA TYR A 188 1.97 -23.70 -9.56
C TYR A 188 2.92 -23.80 -8.36
N ASP A 189 3.95 -22.97 -8.38
CA ASP A 189 4.89 -22.79 -7.27
C ASP A 189 4.35 -21.81 -6.24
N PHE A 190 3.56 -20.81 -6.69
CA PHE A 190 2.98 -19.79 -5.81
C PHE A 190 1.60 -19.32 -6.26
N VAL A 191 0.84 -18.79 -5.29
CA VAL A 191 -0.38 -17.99 -5.49
C VAL A 191 -0.11 -16.58 -5.00
N TYR A 192 -0.57 -15.56 -5.76
CA TYR A 192 -0.51 -14.16 -5.34
C TYR A 192 -1.88 -13.50 -5.49
N LEU A 193 -2.33 -12.79 -4.45
CA LEU A 193 -3.61 -12.07 -4.48
C LEU A 193 -3.56 -10.78 -3.66
N VAL A 194 -4.56 -9.92 -3.87
CA VAL A 194 -4.85 -8.76 -3.03
C VAL A 194 -5.83 -9.16 -1.93
N HIS A 195 -5.51 -8.90 -0.66
CA HIS A 195 -6.42 -9.20 0.45
C HIS A 195 -7.65 -8.28 0.46
N ASN A 196 -7.43 -6.97 0.42
CA ASN A 196 -8.51 -6.00 0.27
C ASN A 196 -8.35 -5.25 -1.06
N GLU A 197 -9.20 -5.57 -2.02
CA GLU A 197 -9.22 -4.91 -3.33
C GLU A 197 -9.95 -3.57 -3.23
N THR A 198 -9.19 -2.52 -2.96
CA THR A 198 -9.73 -1.18 -2.67
C THR A 198 -10.39 -0.50 -3.87
N SER A 199 -10.08 -0.92 -5.10
CA SER A 199 -10.71 -0.36 -6.30
C SER A 199 -12.21 -0.64 -6.38
N VAL A 200 -12.68 -1.67 -5.69
CA VAL A 200 -14.08 -2.12 -5.64
C VAL A 200 -14.60 -2.34 -4.23
N GLY A 201 -13.75 -2.22 -3.20
CA GLY A 201 -14.13 -2.32 -1.79
C GLY A 201 -14.46 -3.75 -1.32
N ILE A 202 -13.80 -4.77 -1.89
CA ILE A 202 -14.00 -6.17 -1.49
C ILE A 202 -12.83 -6.68 -0.64
N LEU A 203 -13.16 -7.30 0.49
CA LEU A 203 -12.23 -8.08 1.30
C LEU A 203 -12.34 -9.54 0.88
N ASN A 204 -11.27 -10.10 0.30
CA ASN A 204 -11.24 -11.48 -0.15
C ASN A 204 -11.14 -12.45 1.04
N ASP A 205 -11.80 -13.61 0.94
CA ASP A 205 -11.75 -14.67 1.97
C ASP A 205 -10.36 -15.33 2.00
N LEU A 206 -9.42 -14.62 2.64
CA LEU A 206 -8.03 -15.06 2.74
C LEU A 206 -7.89 -16.34 3.57
N ASP A 207 -8.77 -16.59 4.54
CA ASP A 207 -8.72 -17.80 5.36
C ASP A 207 -8.97 -19.07 4.54
N SER A 208 -10.03 -19.06 3.74
CA SER A 208 -10.39 -20.20 2.88
C SER A 208 -9.34 -20.37 1.76
N ILE A 209 -8.90 -19.29 1.14
CA ILE A 209 -7.85 -19.33 0.11
C ILE A 209 -6.55 -19.88 0.70
N THR A 210 -6.14 -19.42 1.90
CA THR A 210 -4.93 -19.90 2.57
C THR A 210 -4.99 -21.40 2.84
N LYS A 211 -6.13 -21.91 3.35
CA LYS A 211 -6.32 -23.36 3.59
C LYS A 211 -6.13 -24.18 2.31
N ILE A 212 -6.74 -23.74 1.21
CA ILE A 212 -6.64 -24.44 -0.08
C ILE A 212 -5.18 -24.41 -0.59
N VAL A 213 -4.54 -23.24 -0.63
CA VAL A 213 -3.19 -23.08 -1.14
C VAL A 213 -2.18 -23.89 -0.31
N LYS A 214 -2.26 -23.78 1.03
CA LYS A 214 -1.32 -24.45 1.93
C LYS A 214 -1.53 -25.97 1.96
N SER A 215 -2.74 -26.48 1.73
CA SER A 215 -2.98 -27.93 1.62
C SER A 215 -2.22 -28.57 0.46
N LYS A 216 -1.83 -27.79 -0.54
CA LYS A 216 -1.09 -28.25 -1.72
C LYS A 216 0.42 -27.95 -1.64
N GLY A 217 0.89 -27.38 -0.53
CA GLY A 217 2.32 -27.03 -0.36
C GLY A 217 2.77 -25.84 -1.21
N ILE A 218 1.83 -25.07 -1.78
CA ILE A 218 2.09 -23.94 -2.64
C ILE A 218 2.42 -22.70 -1.78
N VAL A 219 3.36 -21.86 -2.24
CA VAL A 219 3.73 -20.61 -1.59
C VAL A 219 2.61 -19.58 -1.78
N LEU A 220 2.24 -18.88 -0.70
CA LEU A 220 1.21 -17.84 -0.71
C LEU A 220 1.83 -16.46 -0.48
N ALA A 221 1.68 -15.58 -1.45
CA ALA A 221 2.02 -14.16 -1.35
C ALA A 221 0.74 -13.30 -1.36
N VAL A 222 0.71 -12.26 -0.53
CA VAL A 222 -0.48 -11.42 -0.35
C VAL A 222 -0.12 -9.94 -0.38
N ASP A 223 -0.73 -9.19 -1.26
CA ASP A 223 -0.81 -7.74 -1.17
C ASP A 223 -1.87 -7.37 -0.12
N ALA A 224 -1.42 -7.02 1.07
CA ALA A 224 -2.25 -6.61 2.19
C ALA A 224 -2.13 -5.11 2.49
N VAL A 225 -1.72 -4.32 1.49
CA VAL A 225 -1.42 -2.89 1.62
C VAL A 225 -2.57 -2.09 2.23
N SER A 226 -3.80 -2.42 1.92
CA SER A 226 -4.98 -1.70 2.41
C SER A 226 -5.77 -2.46 3.49
N SER A 227 -5.38 -3.68 3.83
CA SER A 227 -6.02 -4.48 4.89
C SER A 227 -5.23 -4.49 6.20
N VAL A 228 -3.89 -4.51 6.13
CA VAL A 228 -3.06 -4.46 7.35
C VAL A 228 -3.32 -3.17 8.12
N GLY A 229 -3.67 -3.31 9.41
CA GLY A 229 -4.02 -2.20 10.29
C GLY A 229 -5.47 -1.70 10.16
N ALA A 230 -6.19 -2.12 9.12
CA ALA A 230 -7.63 -1.86 8.94
C ALA A 230 -8.50 -3.05 9.36
N VAL A 231 -7.99 -4.26 9.12
CA VAL A 231 -8.66 -5.52 9.47
C VAL A 231 -7.77 -6.30 10.43
N LYS A 232 -8.36 -6.80 11.52
CA LYS A 232 -7.66 -7.72 12.43
C LYS A 232 -7.49 -9.07 11.73
N TYR A 233 -6.27 -9.40 11.35
CA TYR A 233 -5.94 -10.64 10.67
C TYR A 233 -4.54 -11.12 11.05
N SER A 234 -4.37 -12.44 11.23
CA SER A 234 -3.09 -13.10 11.47
C SER A 234 -2.52 -13.65 10.17
N TYR A 235 -1.38 -13.11 9.73
CA TYR A 235 -0.72 -13.56 8.51
C TYR A 235 0.28 -14.70 8.73
N ARG A 236 0.24 -15.41 9.88
CA ARG A 236 1.19 -16.50 10.23
C ARG A 236 1.25 -17.64 9.23
N ASN A 237 0.17 -17.86 8.47
CA ASN A 237 0.08 -18.93 7.46
C ASN A 237 0.31 -18.42 6.03
N VAL A 238 0.63 -17.14 5.86
CA VAL A 238 0.99 -16.51 4.57
C VAL A 238 2.50 -16.45 4.47
N ASP A 239 3.09 -16.86 3.34
CA ASP A 239 4.56 -16.88 3.21
C ASP A 239 5.14 -15.48 3.05
N TYR A 240 4.50 -14.61 2.26
CA TYR A 240 4.90 -13.22 2.06
C TYR A 240 3.71 -12.27 2.14
N VAL A 241 3.85 -11.17 2.85
CA VAL A 241 2.83 -10.13 3.01
C VAL A 241 3.42 -8.77 2.65
N ALA A 242 2.83 -8.10 1.66
CA ALA A 242 3.18 -6.72 1.33
C ALA A 242 2.26 -5.74 2.05
N CYS A 243 2.83 -4.72 2.70
CA CYS A 243 2.09 -3.59 3.24
C CYS A 243 2.91 -2.29 3.19
N SER A 244 2.43 -1.19 3.73
CA SER A 244 3.13 0.10 3.72
C SER A 244 2.74 1.00 4.89
N SER A 245 3.58 1.98 5.18
CA SER A 245 3.37 2.97 6.23
C SER A 245 2.18 3.90 6.00
N GLY A 246 1.88 4.25 4.74
CA GLY A 246 0.98 5.35 4.36
C GLY A 246 -0.49 4.97 4.19
N LYS A 247 -0.92 3.83 4.72
CA LYS A 247 -2.30 3.35 4.69
C LYS A 247 -2.86 3.28 6.12
N ALA A 248 -3.51 2.19 6.51
CA ALA A 248 -4.15 2.07 7.82
C ALA A 248 -3.19 2.09 9.03
N PHE A 249 -1.89 1.99 8.84
CA PHE A 249 -0.93 2.33 9.89
C PHE A 249 -0.95 3.82 10.26
N CYS A 250 -1.56 4.68 9.45
CA CYS A 250 -1.69 6.12 9.70
C CYS A 250 -0.35 6.83 9.91
N SER A 251 0.68 6.39 9.18
CA SER A 251 1.97 7.06 9.10
C SER A 251 2.18 7.68 7.73
N VAL A 252 3.29 8.37 7.56
CA VAL A 252 3.66 8.99 6.28
C VAL A 252 4.00 7.91 5.26
N ALA A 253 3.53 8.08 4.02
CA ALA A 253 3.93 7.21 2.92
C ALA A 253 5.44 7.32 2.63
N GLY A 254 6.06 6.23 2.20
CA GLY A 254 7.49 6.21 1.87
C GLY A 254 8.24 4.99 2.42
N LEU A 255 7.58 4.16 3.23
CA LEU A 255 8.13 2.90 3.70
C LEU A 255 7.27 1.74 3.17
N ALA A 256 7.89 0.88 2.37
CA ALA A 256 7.36 -0.41 1.94
C ALA A 256 7.75 -1.47 2.98
N ILE A 257 6.84 -2.35 3.31
CA ILE A 257 7.03 -3.34 4.37
C ILE A 257 6.70 -4.72 3.82
N VAL A 258 7.58 -5.67 4.05
CA VAL A 258 7.37 -7.09 3.72
C VAL A 258 7.44 -7.91 4.98
N GLY A 259 6.34 -8.59 5.32
CA GLY A 259 6.32 -9.67 6.30
C GLY A 259 6.66 -11.01 5.63
N SER A 260 7.43 -11.87 6.31
CA SER A 260 7.80 -13.19 5.80
C SER A 260 7.72 -14.25 6.89
N ASN A 261 7.15 -15.42 6.54
CA ASN A 261 7.14 -16.62 7.38
C ASN A 261 8.04 -17.73 6.85
N CYS A 262 8.67 -17.53 5.69
CA CYS A 262 9.65 -18.43 5.10
C CYS A 262 11.05 -17.80 5.14
N GLU A 263 12.06 -18.62 4.92
CA GLU A 263 13.44 -18.18 4.84
C GLU A 263 13.64 -17.25 3.64
N LEU A 264 14.34 -16.13 3.86
CA LEU A 264 14.76 -15.21 2.82
C LEU A 264 16.10 -15.67 2.25
N VAL A 265 16.18 -15.81 0.94
CA VAL A 265 17.40 -16.25 0.26
C VAL A 265 18.11 -15.07 -0.40
N SER A 266 19.44 -15.11 -0.42
CA SER A 266 20.26 -14.12 -1.12
C SER A 266 20.06 -14.21 -2.63
N LEU A 267 19.98 -13.05 -3.29
CA LEU A 267 19.62 -12.92 -4.70
C LEU A 267 20.76 -12.30 -5.50
N GLU A 268 21.71 -13.15 -5.97
CA GLU A 268 22.94 -12.70 -6.65
C GLU A 268 22.71 -11.87 -7.93
N HIS A 269 21.58 -12.09 -8.61
CA HIS A 269 21.26 -11.44 -9.90
C HIS A 269 20.11 -10.43 -9.81
N THR A 270 19.75 -10.04 -8.60
CA THR A 270 18.66 -9.08 -8.35
C THR A 270 19.22 -7.75 -7.87
N PRO A 271 18.65 -6.60 -8.26
CA PRO A 271 19.05 -5.31 -7.71
C PRO A 271 18.97 -5.32 -6.18
N LEU A 272 19.99 -4.81 -5.50
CA LEU A 272 20.09 -4.84 -4.02
C LEU A 272 18.87 -4.24 -3.31
N TYR A 273 18.18 -3.28 -3.93
CA TYR A 273 16.94 -2.69 -3.38
C TYR A 273 15.77 -3.68 -3.31
N LEU A 274 15.82 -4.78 -4.07
CA LEU A 274 14.80 -5.82 -4.10
C LEU A 274 15.21 -7.08 -3.32
N ASP A 275 16.46 -7.14 -2.84
CA ASP A 275 16.97 -8.28 -2.07
C ASP A 275 16.54 -8.18 -0.60
N LEU A 276 15.45 -8.89 -0.26
CA LEU A 276 14.91 -8.94 1.09
C LEU A 276 15.90 -9.58 2.09
N HIS A 277 16.70 -10.57 1.66
CA HIS A 277 17.70 -11.19 2.52
C HIS A 277 18.79 -10.17 2.89
N TYR A 278 19.29 -9.44 1.90
CA TYR A 278 20.29 -8.40 2.13
C TYR A 278 19.76 -7.30 3.06
N ALA A 279 18.54 -6.80 2.80
CA ALA A 279 17.91 -5.80 3.63
C ALA A 279 17.71 -6.29 5.07
N ASN A 280 17.22 -7.51 5.25
CA ASN A 280 17.01 -8.13 6.57
C ASN A 280 18.32 -8.31 7.33
N LYS A 281 19.38 -8.86 6.69
CA LYS A 281 20.73 -8.99 7.27
C LYS A 281 21.29 -7.67 7.77
N MET A 282 20.95 -6.56 7.11
CA MET A 282 21.33 -5.20 7.50
C MET A 282 20.30 -4.53 8.44
N THR A 283 19.44 -5.32 9.09
CA THR A 283 18.39 -4.82 10.00
C THR A 283 17.51 -3.75 9.33
N SER A 284 17.14 -3.95 8.05
CA SER A 284 16.44 -2.99 7.20
C SER A 284 17.14 -1.63 7.04
N ILE A 285 18.45 -1.55 7.26
CA ILE A 285 19.27 -0.33 7.09
C ILE A 285 20.40 -0.56 6.07
N PRO A 286 20.10 -1.07 4.86
CA PRO A 286 21.16 -1.34 3.88
C PRO A 286 21.75 -0.07 3.29
N PHE A 287 20.96 1.01 3.22
CA PHE A 287 21.32 2.28 2.59
C PHE A 287 20.98 3.48 3.50
N THR A 288 21.27 4.70 3.02
CA THR A 288 20.89 5.93 3.71
C THR A 288 19.36 6.04 3.85
N GLN A 289 18.91 6.34 5.06
CA GLN A 289 17.48 6.40 5.39
C GLN A 289 17.15 7.68 6.17
N PRO A 290 15.98 8.32 5.91
CA PRO A 290 15.52 9.46 6.68
C PRO A 290 14.94 9.03 8.03
N SER A 291 15.49 9.53 9.13
CA SER A 291 15.04 9.18 10.48
C SER A 291 13.58 9.54 10.75
N ILE A 292 13.07 10.62 10.16
CA ILE A 292 11.70 11.09 10.38
C ILE A 292 10.63 10.08 9.92
N LEU A 293 10.85 9.34 8.82
CA LEU A 293 9.88 8.33 8.36
C LEU A 293 9.82 7.14 9.33
N MET A 294 10.98 6.72 9.86
CA MET A 294 11.05 5.65 10.83
C MET A 294 10.43 6.08 12.18
N GLU A 295 10.71 7.29 12.65
CA GLU A 295 10.09 7.89 13.84
C GLU A 295 8.56 7.94 13.72
N ALA A 296 8.07 8.45 12.59
CA ALA A 296 6.64 8.55 12.32
C ALA A 296 5.96 7.18 12.30
N LEU A 297 6.58 6.18 11.63
CA LEU A 297 6.05 4.83 11.60
C LEU A 297 6.07 4.19 12.99
N ASN A 298 7.20 4.25 13.69
CA ASN A 298 7.33 3.68 15.03
C ASN A 298 6.26 4.21 15.98
N THR A 299 6.03 5.53 15.96
CA THR A 299 4.99 6.19 16.77
C THR A 299 3.59 5.75 16.37
N ALA A 300 3.30 5.71 15.07
CA ALA A 300 1.99 5.27 14.57
C ALA A 300 1.66 3.83 14.97
N LEU A 301 2.66 2.93 15.02
CA LEU A 301 2.49 1.54 15.44
C LEU A 301 2.15 1.39 16.93
N ASP A 302 2.36 2.39 17.76
CA ASP A 302 1.95 2.36 19.17
C ASP A 302 0.43 2.28 19.35
N ALA A 303 -0.34 2.74 18.36
CA ALA A 303 -1.79 2.61 18.34
C ALA A 303 -2.28 1.14 18.22
N PHE A 304 -1.39 0.20 17.94
CA PHE A 304 -1.68 -1.24 17.78
C PHE A 304 -1.22 -2.08 18.99
N LYS A 305 -1.03 -1.45 20.15
CA LYS A 305 -0.69 -2.16 21.41
C LYS A 305 -1.86 -2.97 21.95
N THR A 306 -3.08 -2.52 21.69
CA THR A 306 -4.34 -3.19 22.06
C THR A 306 -5.20 -3.40 20.81
N ASP A 307 -6.22 -4.24 20.92
CA ASP A 307 -7.16 -4.52 19.83
C ASP A 307 -8.23 -3.43 19.64
N ASP A 308 -8.32 -2.46 20.56
CA ASP A 308 -9.34 -1.40 20.56
C ASP A 308 -9.43 -0.63 19.25
N ARG A 309 -8.34 -0.58 18.49
CA ARG A 309 -8.31 0.06 17.17
C ARG A 309 -9.22 -0.62 16.14
N TYR A 310 -9.48 -1.90 16.29
CA TYR A 310 -10.32 -2.67 15.35
C TYR A 310 -11.79 -2.70 15.77
N GLU A 311 -12.12 -2.16 16.96
CA GLU A 311 -13.47 -2.17 17.53
C GLU A 311 -14.23 -0.85 17.28
N ASN A 312 -13.56 0.19 16.80
CA ASN A 312 -14.08 1.52 16.47
C ASN A 312 -14.05 1.79 14.97
#